data_d4f0c0b4224268634921af8164fb6933
#
_entry.id   d4f0c0b4224268634921af8164fb6933
#
_cell.length_a   1.000
_cell.length_b   1.000
_cell.length_c   1.000
_cell.angle_alpha   90.00
_cell.angle_beta   90.00
_cell.angle_gamma   90.00
#
_symmetry.space_group_name_H-M   'P 1'
#
loop_
_entity.id
_entity.type
_entity.pdbx_description
1 polymer ?
#
loop_
_entity_poly.entity_id
_entity_poly.type
_entity_poly.pdbx_seq_one_letter_code
_entity_poly.pdbx_strand_id
1 'polypeptide(L)'
;QAAFQQYDETRRNTVEMIQYAALVSLDWFENMNRHNQHPFYQFAFGCMTRAKKVTFENLRLRDKSFTDKVLEEFNGNNNINNKNCHTGLVEVPAAFSTFKLRNLELQNRIVMSSMGQYAAENGLVNDWHFQHYTSRAVGGLGLILTEMTAISETGRITEGCAGIYNDTQITEWKR
;
A
#
# COMPACT_ATOMS: atom_id res chain seq x y z
N GLN A 1 -44.71 1.68 10.99
CA GLN A 1 -43.70 0.92 10.23
C GLN A 1 -43.04 1.80 9.16
N ALA A 2 -43.79 2.49 8.28
CA ALA A 2 -43.22 3.32 7.23
C ALA A 2 -42.28 4.44 7.72
N ALA A 3 -42.64 5.11 8.83
CA ALA A 3 -41.79 6.15 9.43
C ALA A 3 -40.45 5.61 9.95
N PHE A 4 -40.43 4.40 10.50
CA PHE A 4 -39.18 3.74 10.93
C PHE A 4 -38.32 3.33 9.73
N GLN A 5 -38.91 2.82 8.68
CA GLN A 5 -38.20 2.49 7.45
C GLN A 5 -37.57 3.74 6.81
N GLN A 6 -38.33 4.82 6.70
CA GLN A 6 -37.81 6.07 6.18
C GLN A 6 -36.68 6.65 7.04
N TYR A 7 -36.78 6.55 8.38
CA TYR A 7 -35.71 6.98 9.28
C TYR A 7 -34.45 6.13 9.09
N ASP A 8 -34.59 4.82 9.02
CA ASP A 8 -33.48 3.89 8.83
C ASP A 8 -32.77 4.15 7.49
N GLU A 9 -33.51 4.25 6.38
CA GLU A 9 -32.96 4.55 5.07
C GLU A 9 -32.21 5.88 5.04
N THR A 10 -32.72 6.93 5.71
CA THR A 10 -32.12 8.24 5.76
C THR A 10 -30.85 8.28 6.60
N ARG A 11 -30.78 7.49 7.66
CA ARG A 11 -29.69 7.54 8.65
C ARG A 11 -28.66 6.44 8.50
N ARG A 12 -28.98 5.33 7.85
CA ARG A 12 -28.13 4.15 7.72
C ARG A 12 -26.72 4.50 7.28
N ASN A 13 -26.56 5.17 6.16
CA ASN A 13 -25.25 5.52 5.61
C ASN A 13 -24.41 6.37 6.58
N THR A 14 -25.04 7.31 7.28
CA THR A 14 -24.36 8.16 8.25
C THR A 14 -23.91 7.36 9.48
N VAL A 15 -24.77 6.47 9.98
CA VAL A 15 -24.47 5.60 11.13
C VAL A 15 -23.36 4.62 10.77
N GLU A 16 -23.43 3.97 9.61
CA GLU A 16 -22.39 3.05 9.13
C GLU A 16 -21.02 3.74 8.98
N MET A 17 -20.99 4.97 8.44
CA MET A 17 -19.75 5.75 8.36
C MET A 17 -19.17 6.08 9.75
N ILE A 18 -20.02 6.40 10.72
CA ILE A 18 -19.58 6.69 12.08
C ILE A 18 -19.06 5.42 12.75
N GLN A 19 -19.77 4.30 12.61
CA GLN A 19 -19.36 3.00 13.15
C GLN A 19 -18.05 2.56 12.53
N TYR A 20 -17.88 2.67 11.22
CA TYR A 20 -16.64 2.35 10.54
C TYR A 20 -15.47 3.21 11.07
N ALA A 21 -15.67 4.52 11.22
CA ALA A 21 -14.64 5.41 11.76
C ALA A 21 -14.27 5.06 13.22
N ALA A 22 -15.26 4.64 14.01
CA ALA A 22 -15.04 4.19 15.39
C ALA A 22 -14.23 2.88 15.42
N LEU A 23 -14.58 1.89 14.59
CA LEU A 23 -13.86 0.61 14.47
C LEU A 23 -12.41 0.81 14.05
N VAL A 24 -12.15 1.63 13.02
CA VAL A 24 -10.79 1.94 12.58
C VAL A 24 -9.99 2.65 13.67
N SER A 25 -10.65 3.55 14.43
CA SER A 25 -10.03 4.22 15.56
C SER A 25 -9.71 3.25 16.71
N LEU A 26 -10.58 2.27 16.98
CA LEU A 26 -10.37 1.23 17.98
C LEU A 26 -9.18 0.36 17.61
N ASP A 27 -9.13 -0.16 16.39
CA ASP A 27 -8.01 -0.95 15.87
C ASP A 27 -6.67 -0.21 16.02
N TRP A 28 -6.65 1.09 15.76
CA TRP A 28 -5.46 1.92 15.97
C TRP A 28 -5.03 1.92 17.44
N PHE A 29 -5.95 2.06 18.40
CA PHE A 29 -5.63 2.03 19.83
C PHE A 29 -5.22 0.64 20.32
N GLU A 30 -5.79 -0.42 19.80
CA GLU A 30 -5.40 -1.81 20.11
C GLU A 30 -3.97 -2.11 19.69
N ASN A 31 -3.47 -1.44 18.64
CA ASN A 31 -2.12 -1.54 18.15
C ASN A 31 -1.16 -0.46 18.71
N MET A 32 -1.48 0.18 19.84
CA MET A 32 -0.74 1.28 20.42
C MET A 32 0.74 0.97 20.64
N ASN A 33 1.08 -0.25 21.06
CA ASN A 33 2.48 -0.66 21.26
C ASN A 33 3.33 -0.54 19.99
N ARG A 34 2.73 -0.79 18.82
CA ARG A 34 3.38 -0.61 17.53
C ARG A 34 3.51 0.88 17.19
N HIS A 35 2.47 1.66 17.44
CA HIS A 35 2.46 3.07 17.10
C HIS A 35 3.40 3.91 17.98
N ASN A 36 3.58 3.53 19.24
CA ASN A 36 4.53 4.19 20.16
C ASN A 36 6.01 4.07 19.75
N GLN A 37 6.32 3.19 18.79
CA GLN A 37 7.68 3.05 18.25
C GLN A 37 8.00 4.09 17.17
N HIS A 38 7.01 4.83 16.70
CA HIS A 38 7.22 5.90 15.73
C HIS A 38 7.76 7.18 16.39
N PRO A 39 8.53 7.99 15.66
CA PRO A 39 8.89 9.33 16.08
C PRO A 39 7.67 10.18 16.39
N PHE A 40 7.85 11.23 17.18
CA PHE A 40 6.75 12.00 17.73
C PHE A 40 5.77 12.54 16.69
N TYR A 41 6.25 13.17 15.62
CA TYR A 41 5.36 13.77 14.61
C TYR A 41 4.64 12.70 13.77
N GLN A 42 5.28 11.56 13.49
CA GLN A 42 4.64 10.42 12.83
C GLN A 42 3.55 9.81 13.72
N PHE A 43 3.83 9.62 15.01
CA PHE A 43 2.85 9.16 15.99
C PHE A 43 1.66 10.11 16.08
N ALA A 44 1.93 11.42 16.27
CA ALA A 44 0.90 12.46 16.36
C ALA A 44 0.03 12.50 15.10
N PHE A 45 0.65 12.43 13.91
CA PHE A 45 -0.06 12.38 12.65
C PHE A 45 -0.96 11.14 12.56
N GLY A 46 -0.44 9.96 12.88
CA GLY A 46 -1.21 8.70 12.93
C GLY A 46 -2.41 8.80 13.88
N CYS A 47 -2.20 9.38 15.06
CA CYS A 47 -3.25 9.61 16.05
C CYS A 47 -4.35 10.55 15.52
N MET A 48 -3.98 11.65 14.86
CA MET A 48 -4.93 12.65 14.33
C MET A 48 -5.71 12.13 13.12
N THR A 49 -5.09 11.29 12.29
CA THR A 49 -5.70 10.75 11.06
C THR A 49 -6.32 9.35 11.23
N ARG A 50 -6.23 8.74 12.42
CA ARG A 50 -6.63 7.35 12.70
C ARG A 50 -8.03 6.98 12.22
N ALA A 51 -8.98 7.88 12.34
CA ALA A 51 -10.38 7.64 11.94
C ALA A 51 -10.66 7.94 10.46
N LYS A 52 -9.62 8.24 9.67
CA LYS A 52 -9.70 8.57 8.23
C LYS A 52 -10.60 9.77 7.89
N LYS A 53 -11.02 10.56 8.88
CA LYS A 53 -11.84 11.77 8.69
C LYS A 53 -10.98 13.03 8.50
N VAL A 54 -9.78 13.02 9.03
CA VAL A 54 -8.80 14.11 8.90
C VAL A 54 -7.73 13.63 7.93
N THR A 55 -7.53 14.38 6.85
CA THR A 55 -6.50 14.10 5.84
C THR A 55 -5.25 14.94 6.08
N PHE A 56 -4.15 14.58 5.39
CA PHE A 56 -2.92 15.37 5.40
C PHE A 56 -3.18 16.81 4.94
N GLU A 57 -3.96 16.99 3.87
CA GLU A 57 -4.31 18.31 3.32
C GLU A 57 -5.11 19.14 4.34
N ASN A 58 -6.06 18.53 5.05
CA ASN A 58 -6.79 19.23 6.10
C ASN A 58 -5.87 19.71 7.22
N LEU A 59 -4.91 18.88 7.64
CA LEU A 59 -3.93 19.28 8.65
C LEU A 59 -3.00 20.35 8.12
N ARG A 60 -2.55 20.26 6.88
CA ARG A 60 -1.69 21.25 6.25
C ARG A 60 -2.33 22.61 6.14
N LEU A 61 -3.62 22.69 5.83
CA LEU A 61 -4.38 23.94 5.81
C LEU A 61 -4.50 24.58 7.19
N ARG A 62 -4.49 23.78 8.27
CA ARG A 62 -4.62 24.25 9.65
C ARG A 62 -3.27 24.55 10.30
N ASP A 63 -2.31 23.70 10.08
CA ASP A 63 -0.95 23.80 10.64
C ASP A 63 0.08 23.24 9.65
N LYS A 64 0.57 24.11 8.79
CA LYS A 64 1.61 23.77 7.82
C LYS A 64 2.90 23.34 8.51
N SER A 65 3.28 24.01 9.62
CA SER A 65 4.52 23.70 10.35
C SER A 65 4.51 22.29 10.92
N PHE A 66 3.37 21.83 11.43
CA PHE A 66 3.20 20.45 11.89
C PHE A 66 3.40 19.45 10.76
N THR A 67 2.75 19.67 9.61
CA THR A 67 2.86 18.74 8.46
C THR A 67 4.25 18.73 7.84
N ASP A 68 4.95 19.86 7.82
CA ASP A 68 6.35 19.94 7.37
C ASP A 68 7.25 19.08 8.28
N LYS A 69 7.07 19.13 9.60
CA LYS A 69 7.81 18.28 10.55
C LYS A 69 7.45 16.80 10.43
N VAL A 70 6.19 16.46 10.14
CA VAL A 70 5.80 15.08 9.82
C VAL A 70 6.57 14.56 8.60
N LEU A 71 6.67 15.38 7.55
CA LEU A 71 7.43 15.02 6.34
C LEU A 71 8.94 14.92 6.61
N GLU A 72 9.50 15.83 7.39
CA GLU A 72 10.91 15.80 7.79
C GLU A 72 11.25 14.51 8.55
N GLU A 73 10.46 14.14 9.57
CA GLU A 73 10.66 12.88 10.30
C GLU A 73 10.50 11.64 9.39
N PHE A 74 9.47 11.67 8.53
CA PHE A 74 9.18 10.57 7.63
C PHE A 74 10.30 10.37 6.60
N ASN A 75 10.89 11.46 6.10
CA ASN A 75 12.01 11.43 5.16
C ASN A 75 13.35 11.23 5.86
N GLY A 76 13.57 11.84 7.02
CA GLY A 76 14.81 11.77 7.79
C GLY A 76 15.13 10.37 8.33
N ASN A 77 14.11 9.63 8.78
CA ASN A 77 14.27 8.25 9.23
C ASN A 77 14.68 7.28 8.10
N ASN A 78 14.56 7.67 6.85
CA ASN A 78 14.91 6.86 5.70
C ASN A 78 16.28 7.22 5.11
N ASN A 79 17.04 8.12 5.74
CA ASN A 79 18.42 8.48 5.35
C ASN A 79 18.59 8.75 3.85
N ILE A 80 17.67 9.54 3.27
CA ILE A 80 17.65 9.79 1.85
C ILE A 80 18.31 11.14 1.58
N ASN A 81 19.57 11.09 1.16
CA ASN A 81 20.19 12.16 0.39
C ASN A 81 19.42 12.33 -0.93
N ASN A 82 18.30 13.02 -0.90
CA ASN A 82 17.53 13.38 -2.09
C ASN A 82 18.24 14.53 -2.82
N LYS A 83 19.52 14.29 -3.19
CA LYS A 83 20.35 15.28 -3.94
C LYS A 83 19.99 15.37 -5.43
N ASN A 84 19.02 14.58 -5.91
CA ASN A 84 18.69 14.53 -7.33
C ASN A 84 17.32 15.09 -7.72
N CYS A 85 16.62 15.80 -6.82
CA CYS A 85 15.46 16.57 -7.24
C CYS A 85 15.89 18.02 -7.55
N HIS A 86 16.24 18.28 -8.79
CA HIS A 86 16.75 19.57 -9.29
C HIS A 86 15.68 20.65 -9.49
N THR A 87 14.53 20.56 -8.90
CA THR A 87 13.54 21.63 -8.93
C THR A 87 13.13 22.00 -7.51
N GLY A 88 13.60 23.16 -7.07
CA GLY A 88 13.19 23.72 -5.78
C GLY A 88 11.67 23.77 -5.66
N LEU A 89 11.15 23.37 -4.48
CA LEU A 89 9.79 23.58 -4.02
C LEU A 89 8.66 22.65 -4.52
N VAL A 90 8.94 21.50 -5.10
CA VAL A 90 7.90 20.46 -5.22
C VAL A 90 8.02 19.48 -4.06
N GLU A 91 7.13 19.59 -3.08
CA GLU A 91 6.98 18.57 -2.05
C GLU A 91 6.59 17.25 -2.71
N VAL A 92 7.50 16.30 -2.74
CA VAL A 92 7.22 14.95 -3.26
C VAL A 92 6.29 14.26 -2.26
N PRO A 93 5.09 13.82 -2.68
CA PRO A 93 4.21 13.05 -1.81
C PRO A 93 4.95 11.85 -1.22
N ALA A 94 4.68 11.53 0.06
CA ALA A 94 5.35 10.45 0.77
C ALA A 94 5.35 9.10 0.02
N ALA A 95 4.31 8.84 -0.79
CA ALA A 95 4.21 7.66 -1.64
C ALA A 95 5.37 7.54 -2.66
N PHE A 96 5.90 8.65 -3.11
CA PHE A 96 7.01 8.69 -4.09
C PHE A 96 8.39 8.85 -3.44
N SER A 97 8.46 8.91 -2.10
CA SER A 97 9.75 8.91 -1.41
C SER A 97 10.33 7.50 -1.37
N THR A 98 11.65 7.38 -1.41
CA THR A 98 12.32 6.08 -1.33
C THR A 98 12.02 5.37 -0.01
N PHE A 99 12.12 4.05 0.01
CA PHE A 99 11.91 3.23 1.18
C PHE A 99 12.98 2.14 1.29
N LYS A 100 13.60 2.03 2.44
CA LYS A 100 14.61 1.00 2.67
C LYS A 100 14.03 -0.14 3.49
N LEU A 101 14.02 -1.33 2.91
CA LEU A 101 13.63 -2.56 3.57
C LEU A 101 14.87 -3.45 3.76
N ARG A 102 15.50 -3.39 4.93
CA ARG A 102 16.81 -4.03 5.22
C ARG A 102 17.86 -3.56 4.19
N ASN A 103 18.31 -4.43 3.30
CA ASN A 103 19.31 -4.15 2.26
C ASN A 103 18.67 -3.77 0.90
N LEU A 104 17.35 -3.82 0.79
CA LEU A 104 16.62 -3.46 -0.42
C LEU A 104 16.17 -1.99 -0.33
N GLU A 105 16.57 -1.19 -1.30
CA GLU A 105 16.14 0.19 -1.45
C GLU A 105 15.12 0.28 -2.59
N LEU A 106 13.90 0.69 -2.24
CA LEU A 106 12.81 0.92 -3.18
C LEU A 106 12.78 2.39 -3.58
N GLN A 107 12.61 2.69 -4.86
CA GLN A 107 12.57 4.07 -5.36
C GLN A 107 11.32 4.84 -4.91
N ASN A 108 10.27 4.15 -4.56
CA ASN A 108 9.05 4.71 -4.00
C ASN A 108 8.32 3.65 -3.15
N ARG A 109 7.21 4.05 -2.51
CA ARG A 109 6.44 3.20 -1.57
C ARG A 109 5.21 2.58 -2.18
N ILE A 110 5.07 2.65 -3.50
CA ILE A 110 3.94 2.06 -4.20
C ILE A 110 4.28 0.61 -4.49
N VAL A 111 3.52 -0.29 -3.89
CA VAL A 111 3.72 -1.74 -4.01
C VAL A 111 2.51 -2.37 -4.66
N MET A 112 2.74 -3.12 -5.73
CA MET A 112 1.72 -3.99 -6.29
C MET A 112 1.65 -5.28 -5.47
N SER A 113 0.50 -5.54 -4.85
CA SER A 113 0.26 -6.79 -4.13
C SER A 113 0.10 -7.97 -5.08
N SER A 114 0.30 -9.19 -4.56
CA SER A 114 0.05 -10.43 -5.30
C SER A 114 -1.40 -10.53 -5.76
N MET A 115 -1.61 -10.79 -7.05
CA MET A 115 -2.93 -10.97 -7.65
C MET A 115 -2.88 -12.13 -8.64
N GLY A 116 -3.58 -13.23 -8.34
CA GLY A 116 -3.66 -14.39 -9.22
C GLY A 116 -4.26 -14.03 -10.57
N GLN A 117 -3.58 -14.37 -11.63
CA GLN A 117 -4.03 -14.11 -13.00
C GLN A 117 -4.80 -15.31 -13.57
N TYR A 118 -4.51 -16.50 -13.05
CA TYR A 118 -5.10 -17.77 -13.50
C TYR A 118 -4.98 -18.00 -15.02
N ALA A 119 -3.91 -17.48 -15.62
CA ALA A 119 -3.65 -17.53 -17.06
C ALA A 119 -2.45 -18.41 -17.43
N ALA A 120 -1.85 -19.10 -16.46
CA ALA A 120 -0.75 -20.02 -16.72
C ALA A 120 -1.24 -21.31 -17.39
N GLU A 121 -0.40 -21.90 -18.24
CA GLU A 121 -0.66 -23.16 -18.92
C GLU A 121 0.30 -24.22 -18.37
N ASN A 122 -0.22 -25.24 -17.69
CA ASN A 122 0.60 -26.25 -17.01
C ASN A 122 1.66 -25.68 -16.06
N GLY A 123 1.32 -24.60 -15.38
CA GLY A 123 2.21 -23.87 -14.50
C GLY A 123 3.20 -22.94 -15.20
N LEU A 124 3.23 -22.90 -16.53
CA LEU A 124 4.09 -22.00 -17.31
C LEU A 124 3.46 -20.61 -17.40
N VAL A 125 4.21 -19.60 -17.01
CA VAL A 125 3.86 -18.21 -17.29
C VAL A 125 4.04 -17.92 -18.77
N ASN A 126 3.26 -16.99 -19.31
CA ASN A 126 3.18 -16.70 -20.73
C ASN A 126 3.18 -15.19 -21.00
N ASP A 127 2.92 -14.77 -22.23
CA ASP A 127 2.92 -13.36 -22.63
C ASP A 127 1.95 -12.49 -21.86
N TRP A 128 0.84 -13.04 -21.36
CA TRP A 128 -0.09 -12.34 -20.48
C TRP A 128 0.61 -11.88 -19.19
N HIS A 129 1.36 -12.75 -18.54
CA HIS A 129 2.10 -12.46 -17.32
C HIS A 129 3.19 -11.43 -17.58
N PHE A 130 3.93 -11.60 -18.68
CA PHE A 130 4.95 -10.64 -19.10
C PHE A 130 4.34 -9.23 -19.29
N GLN A 131 3.26 -9.11 -20.05
CA GLN A 131 2.57 -7.84 -20.25
C GLN A 131 2.01 -7.28 -18.95
N HIS A 132 1.42 -8.13 -18.12
CA HIS A 132 0.83 -7.76 -16.84
C HIS A 132 1.87 -7.11 -15.92
N TYR A 133 3.03 -7.72 -15.71
CA TYR A 133 4.08 -7.18 -14.85
C TYR A 133 4.83 -6.02 -15.48
N THR A 134 5.18 -6.13 -16.76
CA THR A 134 5.91 -5.07 -17.46
C THR A 134 5.14 -3.77 -17.51
N SER A 135 3.84 -3.79 -17.81
CA SER A 135 3.03 -2.57 -17.87
C SER A 135 2.99 -1.84 -16.53
N ARG A 136 2.99 -2.57 -15.41
CA ARG A 136 3.01 -1.98 -14.07
C ARG A 136 4.40 -1.50 -13.68
N ALA A 137 5.45 -2.22 -14.07
CA ALA A 137 6.82 -1.80 -13.85
C ALA A 137 7.12 -0.49 -14.60
N VAL A 138 6.70 -0.37 -15.85
CA VAL A 138 6.81 0.88 -16.63
C VAL A 138 6.01 2.02 -16.00
N GLY A 139 4.90 1.70 -15.28
CA GLY A 139 4.16 2.67 -14.49
C GLY A 139 4.88 3.21 -13.26
N GLY A 140 6.10 2.73 -12.96
CA GLY A 140 6.97 3.29 -11.93
C GLY A 140 6.69 2.78 -10.51
N LEU A 141 6.20 1.55 -10.36
CA LEU A 141 6.04 0.92 -9.04
C LEU A 141 7.40 0.69 -8.36
N GLY A 142 7.46 0.90 -7.06
CA GLY A 142 8.66 0.63 -6.25
C GLY A 142 8.91 -0.86 -6.02
N LEU A 143 7.86 -1.67 -5.96
CA LEU A 143 7.93 -3.11 -5.79
C LEU A 143 6.74 -3.80 -6.45
N ILE A 144 6.99 -4.93 -7.08
CA ILE A 144 5.96 -5.82 -7.59
C ILE A 144 6.09 -7.16 -6.89
N LEU A 145 4.99 -7.63 -6.29
CA LEU A 145 4.87 -9.00 -5.83
C LEU A 145 4.13 -9.79 -6.91
N THR A 146 4.77 -10.86 -7.38
CA THR A 146 4.16 -11.76 -8.35
C THR A 146 2.95 -12.46 -7.74
N GLU A 147 2.11 -13.04 -8.58
CA GLU A 147 1.01 -13.87 -8.14
C GLU A 147 1.47 -15.09 -7.32
N MET A 148 0.52 -15.75 -6.68
CA MET A 148 0.74 -17.03 -6.03
C MET A 148 1.36 -18.01 -7.03
N THR A 149 2.54 -18.50 -6.70
CA THR A 149 3.33 -19.39 -7.56
C THR A 149 3.51 -20.73 -6.86
N ALA A 150 3.00 -21.80 -7.45
CA ALA A 150 3.04 -23.13 -6.87
C ALA A 150 4.45 -23.72 -6.91
N ILE A 151 4.88 -24.34 -5.81
CA ILE A 151 6.17 -25.04 -5.67
C ILE A 151 6.07 -26.55 -5.96
N SER A 152 4.88 -27.03 -6.28
CA SER A 152 4.61 -28.39 -6.74
C SER A 152 3.40 -28.39 -7.66
N GLU A 153 3.28 -29.40 -8.51
CA GLU A 153 2.13 -29.54 -9.41
C GLU A 153 0.82 -29.66 -8.64
N THR A 154 0.81 -30.44 -7.58
CA THR A 154 -0.36 -30.62 -6.69
C THR A 154 -0.65 -29.43 -5.79
N GLY A 155 0.28 -28.49 -5.67
CA GLY A 155 0.13 -27.24 -4.88
C GLY A 155 -0.60 -26.13 -5.63
N ARG A 156 -0.96 -26.33 -6.89
CA ARG A 156 -1.77 -25.38 -7.66
C ARG A 156 -3.21 -25.34 -7.13
N ILE A 157 -3.77 -24.18 -6.93
CA ILE A 157 -5.18 -24.01 -6.55
C ILE A 157 -6.09 -24.32 -7.74
N THR A 158 -5.68 -23.92 -8.94
CA THR A 158 -6.34 -24.21 -10.21
C THR A 158 -5.31 -24.55 -11.28
N GLU A 159 -5.74 -25.11 -12.41
CA GLU A 159 -4.88 -25.39 -13.55
C GLU A 159 -4.19 -24.14 -14.11
N GLY A 160 -4.84 -22.98 -14.00
CA GLY A 160 -4.32 -21.70 -14.44
C GLY A 160 -3.32 -21.03 -13.48
N CYS A 161 -2.96 -21.66 -12.34
CA CYS A 161 -1.97 -21.12 -11.43
C CYS A 161 -0.56 -21.26 -11.98
N ALA A 162 0.25 -20.20 -11.82
CA ALA A 162 1.67 -20.24 -12.15
C ALA A 162 2.44 -21.21 -11.24
N GLY A 163 3.53 -21.75 -11.73
CA GLY A 163 4.41 -22.68 -11.00
C GLY A 163 5.88 -22.33 -11.13
N ILE A 164 6.67 -22.88 -10.20
CA ILE A 164 8.14 -22.81 -10.21
C ILE A 164 8.76 -24.13 -9.71
N TYR A 165 8.18 -25.23 -10.07
CA TYR A 165 8.54 -26.56 -9.59
C TYR A 165 9.33 -27.40 -10.61
N ASN A 166 9.65 -26.83 -11.79
CA ASN A 166 10.52 -27.47 -12.79
C ASN A 166 11.34 -26.41 -13.57
N ASP A 167 12.39 -26.86 -14.25
CA ASP A 167 13.36 -25.99 -14.92
C ASP A 167 12.78 -25.23 -16.13
N THR A 168 11.78 -25.79 -16.81
CA THR A 168 11.12 -25.09 -17.92
C THR A 168 10.38 -23.85 -17.45
N GLN A 169 9.75 -23.92 -16.28
CA GLN A 169 9.06 -22.78 -15.67
C GLN A 169 10.04 -21.68 -15.27
N ILE A 170 11.23 -22.04 -14.77
CA ILE A 170 12.29 -21.08 -14.43
C ILE A 170 12.71 -20.26 -15.65
N THR A 171 12.78 -20.91 -16.82
CA THR A 171 13.15 -20.22 -18.07
C THR A 171 12.14 -19.16 -18.45
N GLU A 172 10.85 -19.44 -18.33
CA GLU A 172 9.78 -18.47 -18.62
C GLU A 172 9.72 -17.34 -17.59
N TRP A 173 10.02 -17.60 -16.31
CA TRP A 173 10.12 -16.57 -15.29
C TRP A 173 11.33 -15.63 -15.45
N LYS A 174 12.37 -16.03 -16.17
CA LYS A 174 13.56 -15.20 -16.45
C LYS A 174 13.40 -14.28 -17.65
N ARG A 175 12.33 -14.37 -18.35
CA ARG A 175 12.02 -13.57 -19.53
C ARG A 175 11.69 -12.13 -19.18
#